data_29e3df8450c7dcb011d2f43604aeefcd
#
_entry.id   29e3df8450c7dcb011d2f43604aeefcd
#
_cell.length_a   1.000
_cell.length_b   1.000
_cell.length_c   1.000
_cell.angle_alpha   90.00
_cell.angle_beta   90.00
_cell.angle_gamma   90.00
#
_symmetry.space_group_name_H-M   'P 1'
#
loop_
_entity.id
_entity.type
_entity.pdbx_description
1 polymer ?
#
loop_
_entity_poly.entity_id
_entity_poly.type
_entity_poly.pdbx_seq_one_letter_code
_entity_poly.pdbx_strand_id
1 'polypeptide(L)'
;MKLKTVKNAAIMTAAAVLLGTALTSCGSSNSLTLIVYNWGEYISDGSEGSFDTVREFEKWYEENYGQKVTVNYTTYASNEDMYNKISSGAVSYDVIIPSDYMIARMADEELLQPLNFDNIPNYKNIDENFKSLYYDPDNKYTVPYTYGIVGVIYDANVVDEADAGDWDLMWNEKYSDRIVQFNNSRDAFGTAMYKLGIDVNTTDHAEWDKAYNELLAQRPLVHSYVMDEIYNMMESGEAAIGAYYAGDYFTMVDAQADNVDLQFYYPERTNFYVDAMCIPSCAENKELAEIFINYMLSEEPAVANAEYTYYASPNSVVYNSASYIEEMGAEAMAILYPELGSFSEQYNTLAFRNLDNDTLGYINTLWENVKIN
;
A
#
# COMPACT_ATOMS: atom_id res chain seq x y z
N MET A 1 -3.22 24.93 -14.12
CA MET A 1 -2.06 24.07 -13.85
C MET A 1 -0.81 24.95 -13.76
N LYS A 2 -0.21 25.07 -12.60
CA LYS A 2 0.99 25.92 -12.39
C LYS A 2 2.16 25.00 -12.06
N LEU A 3 3.15 24.95 -12.95
CA LEU A 3 4.42 24.23 -12.73
C LEU A 3 5.08 24.67 -11.43
N LYS A 4 5.45 23.73 -10.60
CA LYS A 4 6.39 23.90 -9.48
C LYS A 4 7.68 23.18 -9.77
N THR A 5 8.77 23.93 -9.72
CA THR A 5 10.13 23.47 -10.02
C THR A 5 10.72 22.76 -8.79
N VAL A 6 11.07 21.50 -8.95
CA VAL A 6 11.74 20.69 -7.92
C VAL A 6 13.23 21.06 -7.85
N LYS A 7 13.74 21.32 -6.66
CA LYS A 7 15.18 21.40 -6.37
C LYS A 7 15.55 20.26 -5.42
N ASN A 8 16.23 19.27 -5.95
CA ASN A 8 16.83 18.19 -5.17
C ASN A 8 17.94 18.74 -4.25
N ALA A 9 17.81 18.50 -2.95
CA ALA A 9 18.87 18.67 -1.98
C ALA A 9 19.04 17.40 -1.16
N ALA A 10 20.07 16.62 -1.49
CA ALA A 10 20.51 15.50 -0.69
C ALA A 10 21.15 16.00 0.62
N ILE A 11 20.67 15.56 1.76
CA ILE A 11 21.31 15.80 3.06
C ILE A 11 21.72 14.48 3.69
N MET A 12 23.05 14.25 3.72
CA MET A 12 23.67 13.25 4.59
C MET A 12 23.62 13.71 6.04
N THR A 13 23.07 12.92 6.93
CA THR A 13 23.16 13.20 8.37
C THR A 13 23.98 12.15 9.08
N ALA A 14 25.08 12.59 9.67
CA ALA A 14 26.00 11.80 10.47
C ALA A 14 25.45 11.58 11.89
N ALA A 15 25.51 10.34 12.37
CA ALA A 15 25.20 9.97 13.74
C ALA A 15 26.26 10.49 14.72
N ALA A 16 25.86 11.21 15.76
CA ALA A 16 26.68 11.52 16.91
C ALA A 16 26.05 10.91 18.16
N VAL A 17 26.73 9.92 18.74
CA VAL A 17 26.44 9.34 20.06
C VAL A 17 26.93 10.32 21.13
N LEU A 18 26.04 10.76 22.03
CA LEU A 18 26.41 11.46 23.26
C LEU A 18 25.76 10.77 24.46
N LEU A 19 26.59 10.09 25.24
CA LEU A 19 26.28 9.73 26.61
C LEU A 19 26.26 11.00 27.48
N GLY A 20 25.21 11.20 28.25
CA GLY A 20 25.13 12.33 29.18
C GLY A 20 24.10 12.14 30.29
N THR A 21 24.55 11.62 31.41
CA THR A 21 24.12 11.89 32.83
C THR A 21 22.66 12.21 33.13
N ALA A 22 22.08 11.32 33.94
CA ALA A 22 20.83 11.51 34.68
C ALA A 22 20.86 12.82 35.53
N LEU A 23 19.90 13.70 35.26
CA LEU A 23 19.44 14.69 36.23
C LEU A 23 17.93 14.46 36.42
N THR A 24 17.58 13.97 37.60
CA THR A 24 16.22 13.88 38.10
C THR A 24 15.62 15.30 38.16
N SER A 25 14.70 15.60 37.22
CA SER A 25 13.78 16.70 37.35
C SER A 25 12.38 16.13 37.50
N CYS A 26 11.81 16.19 38.68
CA CYS A 26 10.41 15.97 38.95
C CYS A 26 9.56 17.02 38.25
N GLY A 27 8.94 16.63 37.18
CA GLY A 27 7.92 17.29 36.42
C GLY A 27 7.47 16.31 35.38
N SER A 28 6.69 15.26 35.79
CA SER A 28 6.13 14.30 34.88
C SER A 28 5.02 14.95 34.06
N SER A 29 5.36 15.56 32.96
CA SER A 29 4.41 15.56 31.83
C SER A 29 4.36 14.11 31.33
N ASN A 30 3.36 13.35 31.77
CA ASN A 30 3.05 12.03 31.18
C ASN A 30 2.63 12.27 29.72
N SER A 31 3.60 12.42 28.82
CA SER A 31 3.33 12.36 27.38
C SER A 31 3.15 10.89 27.04
N LEU A 32 1.99 10.54 26.50
CA LEU A 32 1.77 9.22 25.90
C LEU A 32 2.56 9.14 24.60
N THR A 33 3.00 7.95 24.25
CA THR A 33 3.63 7.70 22.96
C THR A 33 2.79 6.65 22.21
N LEU A 34 2.43 6.97 20.98
CA LEU A 34 1.80 6.04 20.04
C LEU A 34 2.85 5.65 19.00
N ILE A 35 3.04 4.37 18.76
CA ILE A 35 4.00 3.87 17.77
C ILE A 35 3.23 3.31 16.56
N VAL A 36 3.33 4.03 15.43
CA VAL A 36 2.67 3.67 14.17
C VAL A 36 3.72 3.13 13.19
N TYR A 37 3.43 2.00 12.55
CA TYR A 37 4.29 1.36 11.56
C TYR A 37 3.48 1.12 10.29
N ASN A 38 3.78 1.86 9.23
CA ASN A 38 3.01 1.92 8.00
C ASN A 38 3.91 1.76 6.76
N TRP A 39 3.33 1.74 5.58
CA TRP A 39 4.03 1.85 4.32
C TRP A 39 4.71 3.23 4.17
N GLY A 40 5.70 3.34 3.29
CA GLY A 40 6.16 4.61 2.78
C GLY A 40 5.07 5.32 1.96
N GLU A 41 5.12 6.65 1.85
CA GLU A 41 4.20 7.47 1.03
C GLU A 41 2.70 7.18 1.24
N TYR A 42 2.29 6.77 2.45
CA TYR A 42 0.96 6.22 2.73
C TYR A 42 0.13 7.02 3.74
N ILE A 43 0.55 8.26 4.01
CA ILE A 43 -0.13 9.22 4.88
C ILE A 43 0.29 10.64 4.48
N SER A 44 -0.63 11.59 4.55
CA SER A 44 -0.31 13.00 4.37
C SER A 44 0.56 13.50 5.53
N ASP A 45 1.76 13.96 5.22
CA ASP A 45 2.85 14.21 6.18
C ASP A 45 3.21 15.68 6.36
N GLY A 46 2.46 16.60 5.74
CA GLY A 46 2.71 18.04 5.77
C GLY A 46 3.75 18.52 4.75
N SER A 47 4.30 17.62 3.92
CA SER A 47 5.19 18.01 2.83
C SER A 47 4.44 18.88 1.81
N GLU A 48 5.16 19.81 1.16
CA GLU A 48 4.64 20.74 0.17
C GLU A 48 3.41 21.56 0.60
N GLY A 49 3.11 21.56 1.91
CA GLY A 49 1.95 22.27 2.50
C GLY A 49 0.70 21.42 2.58
N SER A 50 0.82 20.10 2.40
CA SER A 50 -0.25 19.14 2.65
C SER A 50 -0.64 19.10 4.13
N PHE A 51 -1.73 18.39 4.44
CA PHE A 51 -2.19 18.18 5.81
C PHE A 51 -1.21 17.25 6.55
N ASP A 52 -0.67 17.67 7.68
CA ASP A 52 0.19 16.82 8.53
C ASP A 52 -0.67 15.99 9.49
N THR A 53 -1.09 14.82 9.04
CA THR A 53 -2.02 13.95 9.77
C THR A 53 -1.52 13.60 11.18
N VAL A 54 -0.23 13.33 11.33
CA VAL A 54 0.38 12.97 12.61
C VAL A 54 0.34 14.16 13.56
N ARG A 55 0.80 15.32 13.12
CA ARG A 55 0.84 16.54 13.93
C ARG A 55 -0.56 17.04 14.29
N GLU A 56 -1.50 16.97 13.37
CA GLU A 56 -2.88 17.38 13.63
C GLU A 56 -3.57 16.41 14.58
N PHE A 57 -3.28 15.10 14.53
CA PHE A 57 -3.72 14.15 15.54
C PHE A 57 -3.19 14.50 16.94
N GLU A 58 -1.90 14.83 17.07
CA GLU A 58 -1.30 15.20 18.38
C GLU A 58 -2.00 16.41 18.99
N LYS A 59 -2.30 17.44 18.18
CA LYS A 59 -3.04 18.63 18.60
C LYS A 59 -4.48 18.30 18.97
N TRP A 60 -5.18 17.57 18.07
CA TRP A 60 -6.55 17.15 18.29
C TRP A 60 -6.69 16.33 19.58
N TYR A 61 -5.73 15.44 19.85
CA TYR A 61 -5.73 14.63 21.05
C TYR A 61 -5.54 15.49 22.31
N GLU A 62 -4.60 16.43 22.32
CA GLU A 62 -4.40 17.35 23.44
C GLU A 62 -5.66 18.20 23.71
N GLU A 63 -6.32 18.69 22.66
CA GLU A 63 -7.55 19.50 22.78
C GLU A 63 -8.75 18.70 23.32
N ASN A 64 -8.90 17.45 22.94
CA ASN A 64 -10.06 16.63 23.31
C ASN A 64 -9.86 15.86 24.60
N TYR A 65 -8.64 15.48 24.96
CA TYR A 65 -8.33 14.66 26.13
C TYR A 65 -7.52 15.40 27.20
N GLY A 66 -7.02 16.60 26.92
CA GLY A 66 -6.23 17.41 27.86
C GLY A 66 -4.86 16.82 28.20
N GLN A 67 -4.39 15.87 27.41
CA GLN A 67 -3.12 15.16 27.59
C GLN A 67 -2.30 15.20 26.29
N LYS A 68 -1.00 15.39 26.39
CA LYS A 68 -0.10 15.34 25.23
C LYS A 68 0.17 13.91 24.82
N VAL A 69 0.14 13.68 23.52
CA VAL A 69 0.62 12.48 22.87
C VAL A 69 1.75 12.82 21.91
N THR A 70 2.67 11.90 21.72
CA THR A 70 3.69 11.96 20.66
C THR A 70 3.53 10.72 19.80
N VAL A 71 3.36 10.91 18.51
CA VAL A 71 3.28 9.80 17.55
C VAL A 71 4.67 9.52 16.98
N ASN A 72 5.17 8.33 17.24
CA ASN A 72 6.39 7.82 16.61
C ASN A 72 6.00 7.05 15.35
N TYR A 73 6.04 7.73 14.20
CA TYR A 73 5.67 7.17 12.91
C TYR A 73 6.91 6.63 12.19
N THR A 74 6.86 5.39 11.78
CA THR A 74 7.94 4.70 11.06
C THR A 74 7.36 3.88 9.90
N THR A 75 8.21 3.57 8.89
CA THR A 75 7.77 2.91 7.68
C THR A 75 8.45 1.56 7.46
N TYR A 76 7.81 0.70 6.67
CA TYR A 76 8.33 -0.58 6.19
C TYR A 76 8.20 -0.68 4.67
N ALA A 77 9.05 -1.53 4.07
CA ALA A 77 9.12 -1.70 2.63
C ALA A 77 8.25 -2.87 2.11
N SER A 78 7.90 -3.83 2.98
CA SER A 78 7.07 -4.98 2.61
C SER A 78 6.28 -5.53 3.81
N ASN A 79 5.17 -6.22 3.51
CA ASN A 79 4.40 -6.96 4.52
C ASN A 79 5.28 -7.97 5.28
N GLU A 80 6.19 -8.61 4.57
CA GLU A 80 7.10 -9.61 5.13
C GLU A 80 8.10 -9.01 6.12
N ASP A 81 8.64 -7.81 5.82
CA ASP A 81 9.54 -7.09 6.74
C ASP A 81 8.80 -6.66 8.01
N MET A 82 7.59 -6.12 7.86
CA MET A 82 6.73 -5.76 8.98
C MET A 82 6.39 -6.98 9.83
N TYR A 83 5.92 -8.07 9.20
CA TYR A 83 5.59 -9.33 9.86
C TYR A 83 6.79 -9.91 10.63
N ASN A 84 7.98 -9.96 10.01
CA ASN A 84 9.19 -10.49 10.64
C ASN A 84 9.57 -9.70 11.89
N LYS A 85 9.41 -8.39 11.89
CA LYS A 85 9.68 -7.55 13.07
C LYS A 85 8.68 -7.81 14.19
N ILE A 86 7.40 -7.92 13.89
CA ILE A 86 6.35 -8.16 14.88
C ILE A 86 6.45 -9.57 15.45
N SER A 87 6.55 -10.59 14.60
CA SER A 87 6.63 -11.99 15.01
C SER A 87 7.89 -12.31 15.82
N SER A 88 8.99 -11.57 15.63
CA SER A 88 10.19 -11.70 16.43
C SER A 88 10.02 -11.24 17.89
N GLY A 89 9.01 -10.42 18.18
CA GLY A 89 8.77 -9.81 19.49
C GLY A 89 9.87 -8.83 19.96
N ALA A 90 10.75 -8.40 19.04
CA ALA A 90 11.87 -7.52 19.39
C ALA A 90 11.47 -6.05 19.55
N VAL A 91 10.36 -5.64 18.94
CA VAL A 91 9.85 -4.27 18.92
C VAL A 91 8.34 -4.27 19.16
N SER A 92 7.83 -3.27 19.88
CA SER A 92 6.41 -3.04 20.07
C SER A 92 5.93 -1.96 19.11
N TYR A 93 4.78 -2.19 18.50
CA TYR A 93 4.03 -1.25 17.68
C TYR A 93 2.59 -1.19 18.17
N ASP A 94 1.95 -0.01 18.08
CA ASP A 94 0.55 0.16 18.52
C ASP A 94 -0.43 0.08 17.34
N VAL A 95 -0.06 0.60 16.17
CA VAL A 95 -0.86 0.53 14.93
C VAL A 95 0.01 0.06 13.78
N ILE A 96 -0.52 -0.85 12.98
CA ILE A 96 0.06 -1.33 11.71
C ILE A 96 -1.00 -1.28 10.62
N ILE A 97 -0.58 -1.19 9.35
CA ILE A 97 -1.51 -1.11 8.21
C ILE A 97 -1.10 -2.13 7.13
N PRO A 98 -1.22 -3.43 7.38
CA PRO A 98 -0.88 -4.49 6.44
C PRO A 98 -1.95 -4.72 5.37
N SER A 99 -1.54 -5.43 4.32
CA SER A 99 -2.46 -5.92 3.29
C SER A 99 -3.23 -7.16 3.75
N ASP A 100 -4.36 -7.39 3.15
CA ASP A 100 -5.36 -8.40 3.45
C ASP A 100 -4.81 -9.83 3.69
N TYR A 101 -3.95 -10.35 2.79
CA TYR A 101 -3.36 -11.69 2.96
C TYR A 101 -2.45 -11.78 4.20
N MET A 102 -1.75 -10.69 4.53
CA MET A 102 -0.91 -10.63 5.70
C MET A 102 -1.74 -10.48 6.98
N ILE A 103 -2.84 -9.73 6.92
CA ILE A 103 -3.82 -9.66 8.03
C ILE A 103 -4.37 -11.06 8.33
N ALA A 104 -4.79 -11.80 7.31
CA ALA A 104 -5.28 -13.17 7.48
C ALA A 104 -4.24 -14.05 8.20
N ARG A 105 -2.98 -14.00 7.75
CA ARG A 105 -1.87 -14.72 8.38
C ARG A 105 -1.66 -14.32 9.84
N MET A 106 -1.61 -13.02 10.12
CA MET A 106 -1.39 -12.51 11.47
C MET A 106 -2.55 -12.83 12.41
N ALA A 107 -3.80 -12.85 11.90
CA ALA A 107 -4.96 -13.26 12.67
C ALA A 107 -4.93 -14.75 13.01
N ASP A 108 -4.58 -15.61 12.05
CA ASP A 108 -4.41 -17.06 12.24
C ASP A 108 -3.30 -17.39 13.25
N GLU A 109 -2.24 -16.59 13.29
CA GLU A 109 -1.10 -16.75 14.20
C GLU A 109 -1.29 -16.00 15.55
N GLU A 110 -2.48 -15.46 15.84
CA GLU A 110 -2.80 -14.72 17.06
C GLU A 110 -1.88 -13.49 17.31
N LEU A 111 -1.40 -12.87 16.23
CA LEU A 111 -0.54 -11.69 16.26
C LEU A 111 -1.31 -10.36 16.27
N LEU A 112 -2.65 -10.38 16.26
CA LEU A 112 -3.51 -9.21 16.30
C LEU A 112 -4.37 -9.19 17.56
N GLN A 113 -4.67 -7.98 18.07
CA GLN A 113 -5.63 -7.77 19.13
C GLN A 113 -7.02 -7.45 18.56
N PRO A 114 -8.13 -8.00 19.14
CA PRO A 114 -9.45 -7.60 18.75
C PRO A 114 -9.71 -6.12 19.09
N LEU A 115 -10.36 -5.39 18.17
CA LEU A 115 -10.71 -3.99 18.34
C LEU A 115 -11.93 -3.80 19.26
N ASN A 116 -11.95 -2.70 20.00
CA ASN A 116 -13.13 -2.19 20.67
C ASN A 116 -13.78 -1.09 19.84
N PHE A 117 -14.80 -1.40 19.08
CA PHE A 117 -15.48 -0.45 18.18
C PHE A 117 -16.23 0.66 18.90
N ASP A 118 -16.43 0.58 20.23
CA ASP A 118 -16.95 1.70 21.02
C ASP A 118 -15.96 2.88 21.02
N ASN A 119 -14.65 2.62 20.84
CA ASN A 119 -13.61 3.62 20.70
C ASN A 119 -13.41 4.06 19.23
N ILE A 120 -14.09 3.40 18.28
CA ILE A 120 -13.97 3.67 16.83
C ILE A 120 -15.35 3.99 16.22
N PRO A 121 -16.09 4.99 16.73
CA PRO A 121 -17.46 5.29 16.26
C PRO A 121 -17.53 5.68 14.77
N ASN A 122 -16.43 6.13 14.18
CA ASN A 122 -16.35 6.46 12.74
C ASN A 122 -16.27 5.22 11.83
N TYR A 123 -16.13 3.99 12.39
CA TYR A 123 -16.23 2.76 11.62
C TYR A 123 -17.54 2.62 10.84
N LYS A 124 -18.60 3.27 11.28
CA LYS A 124 -19.88 3.38 10.56
C LYS A 124 -19.76 3.99 9.15
N ASN A 125 -18.69 4.75 8.91
CA ASN A 125 -18.43 5.42 7.63
C ASN A 125 -17.79 4.46 6.60
N ILE A 126 -17.24 3.32 7.04
CA ILE A 126 -16.71 2.30 6.14
C ILE A 126 -17.85 1.67 5.36
N ASP A 127 -17.69 1.63 4.02
CA ASP A 127 -18.65 1.02 3.12
C ASP A 127 -18.83 -0.48 3.41
N GLU A 128 -20.08 -0.97 3.30
CA GLU A 128 -20.42 -2.35 3.63
C GLU A 128 -19.71 -3.38 2.74
N ASN A 129 -19.31 -3.01 1.50
CA ASN A 129 -18.55 -3.86 0.60
C ASN A 129 -17.14 -4.21 1.12
N PHE A 130 -16.62 -3.42 2.07
CA PHE A 130 -15.30 -3.62 2.68
C PHE A 130 -15.36 -4.21 4.09
N LYS A 131 -16.54 -4.62 4.53
CA LYS A 131 -16.75 -5.31 5.81
C LYS A 131 -16.91 -6.81 5.62
N SER A 132 -16.55 -7.58 6.64
CA SER A 132 -16.66 -9.05 6.64
C SER A 132 -15.95 -9.72 5.45
N LEU A 133 -14.84 -9.15 5.00
CA LEU A 133 -14.01 -9.73 3.95
C LEU A 133 -13.26 -10.96 4.49
N TYR A 134 -12.74 -11.81 3.60
CA TYR A 134 -12.19 -13.13 3.95
C TYR A 134 -11.09 -13.09 5.02
N TYR A 135 -10.35 -11.99 5.11
CA TYR A 135 -9.25 -11.84 6.07
C TYR A 135 -9.71 -11.49 7.49
N ASP A 136 -10.93 -10.96 7.64
CA ASP A 136 -11.57 -10.64 8.94
C ASP A 136 -13.10 -10.77 8.83
N PRO A 137 -13.64 -11.98 8.66
CA PRO A 137 -15.06 -12.20 8.38
C PRO A 137 -16.00 -11.75 9.52
N ASP A 138 -15.48 -11.66 10.73
CA ASP A 138 -16.23 -11.22 11.92
C ASP A 138 -16.06 -9.73 12.22
N ASN A 139 -15.29 -8.97 11.39
CA ASN A 139 -14.91 -7.57 11.62
C ASN A 139 -14.33 -7.36 13.02
N LYS A 140 -13.38 -8.20 13.39
CA LYS A 140 -12.86 -8.26 14.76
C LYS A 140 -11.55 -7.51 14.95
N TYR A 141 -10.69 -7.50 13.93
CA TYR A 141 -9.30 -7.10 14.02
C TYR A 141 -8.95 -5.87 13.21
N THR A 142 -9.82 -5.47 12.25
CA THR A 142 -9.44 -4.55 11.19
C THR A 142 -10.38 -3.37 11.02
N VAL A 143 -9.80 -2.26 10.57
CA VAL A 143 -10.51 -1.12 10.00
C VAL A 143 -9.92 -0.86 8.61
N PRO A 144 -10.64 -1.12 7.51
CA PRO A 144 -10.16 -0.85 6.15
C PRO A 144 -9.72 0.61 6.01
N TYR A 145 -8.54 0.81 5.43
CA TYR A 145 -7.91 2.12 5.24
C TYR A 145 -7.90 2.56 3.78
N THR A 146 -7.32 1.73 2.94
CA THR A 146 -7.27 1.94 1.49
C THR A 146 -7.62 0.64 0.77
N TYR A 147 -7.93 0.75 -0.51
CA TYR A 147 -8.01 -0.38 -1.40
C TYR A 147 -7.51 0.02 -2.78
N GLY A 148 -7.19 -0.96 -3.60
CA GLY A 148 -6.74 -0.68 -4.95
C GLY A 148 -6.74 -1.90 -5.84
N ILE A 149 -6.31 -1.64 -7.06
CA ILE A 149 -6.23 -2.60 -8.14
C ILE A 149 -4.86 -2.42 -8.80
N VAL A 150 -4.20 -3.53 -9.13
CA VAL A 150 -2.97 -3.51 -9.92
C VAL A 150 -3.33 -3.36 -11.40
N GLY A 151 -2.67 -2.45 -12.09
CA GLY A 151 -2.82 -2.29 -13.53
C GLY A 151 -1.48 -2.23 -14.24
N VAL A 152 -1.51 -1.93 -15.52
CA VAL A 152 -0.32 -1.68 -16.32
C VAL A 152 -0.23 -0.19 -16.64
N ILE A 153 0.89 0.41 -16.25
CA ILE A 153 1.27 1.79 -16.58
C ILE A 153 2.17 1.73 -17.81
N TYR A 154 1.92 2.57 -18.79
CA TYR A 154 2.76 2.63 -19.99
C TYR A 154 2.90 4.06 -20.53
N ASP A 155 4.03 4.34 -21.20
CA ASP A 155 4.28 5.59 -21.89
C ASP A 155 3.70 5.53 -23.32
N ALA A 156 2.65 6.28 -23.59
CA ALA A 156 1.95 6.33 -24.90
C ALA A 156 2.82 6.94 -26.02
N ASN A 157 3.92 7.63 -25.68
CA ASN A 157 4.90 8.08 -26.67
C ASN A 157 5.81 6.94 -27.17
N VAL A 158 5.84 5.80 -26.46
CA VAL A 158 6.69 4.64 -26.76
C VAL A 158 5.87 3.42 -27.15
N VAL A 159 4.76 3.18 -26.48
CA VAL A 159 3.91 1.98 -26.66
C VAL A 159 2.81 2.30 -27.67
N ASP A 160 2.67 1.44 -28.68
CA ASP A 160 1.55 1.55 -29.64
C ASP A 160 0.24 1.15 -28.90
N GLU A 161 -0.80 1.95 -29.06
CA GLU A 161 -2.12 1.73 -28.43
C GLU A 161 -2.68 0.33 -28.72
N ALA A 162 -2.39 -0.24 -29.90
CA ALA A 162 -2.84 -1.57 -30.29
C ALA A 162 -2.16 -2.71 -29.52
N ASP A 163 -1.05 -2.45 -28.85
CA ASP A 163 -0.32 -3.42 -28.03
C ASP A 163 -0.76 -3.38 -26.56
N ALA A 164 -1.50 -2.33 -26.15
CA ALA A 164 -2.01 -2.16 -24.77
C ALA A 164 -3.37 -2.86 -24.58
N GLY A 165 -3.71 -3.23 -23.33
CA GLY A 165 -5.03 -3.73 -22.95
C GLY A 165 -5.02 -5.04 -22.15
N ASP A 166 -3.95 -5.81 -22.19
CA ASP A 166 -3.79 -7.02 -21.37
C ASP A 166 -2.37 -7.23 -20.86
N TRP A 167 -2.12 -8.35 -20.15
CA TRP A 167 -0.81 -8.66 -19.58
C TRP A 167 0.26 -8.96 -20.65
N ASP A 168 -0.10 -9.28 -21.90
CA ASP A 168 0.85 -9.61 -22.96
C ASP A 168 1.80 -8.43 -23.28
N LEU A 169 1.40 -7.19 -22.99
CA LEU A 169 2.28 -6.02 -23.12
C LEU A 169 3.56 -6.18 -22.30
N MET A 170 3.50 -6.75 -21.11
CA MET A 170 4.66 -7.00 -20.24
C MET A 170 5.62 -8.07 -20.79
N TRP A 171 5.22 -8.81 -21.83
CA TRP A 171 6.00 -9.86 -22.52
C TRP A 171 6.31 -9.50 -23.97
N ASN A 172 6.02 -8.27 -24.41
CA ASN A 172 6.20 -7.88 -25.80
C ASN A 172 7.67 -7.54 -26.09
N GLU A 173 8.34 -8.38 -26.90
CA GLU A 173 9.75 -8.24 -27.28
C GLU A 173 10.07 -6.88 -27.95
N LYS A 174 9.08 -6.23 -28.55
CA LYS A 174 9.21 -4.89 -29.15
C LYS A 174 9.70 -3.85 -28.16
N TYR A 175 9.36 -4.02 -26.89
CA TYR A 175 9.67 -3.10 -25.81
C TYR A 175 10.75 -3.64 -24.85
N SER A 176 11.57 -4.58 -25.33
CA SER A 176 12.68 -5.13 -24.55
C SER A 176 13.56 -4.02 -23.97
N ASP A 177 14.03 -4.22 -22.72
CA ASP A 177 14.82 -3.26 -21.96
C ASP A 177 14.08 -1.93 -21.61
N ARG A 178 12.74 -1.93 -21.75
CA ARG A 178 11.89 -0.80 -21.36
C ARG A 178 10.77 -1.25 -20.39
N ILE A 179 10.79 -2.50 -19.98
CA ILE A 179 9.80 -3.11 -19.09
C ILE A 179 10.40 -3.22 -17.69
N VAL A 180 9.68 -2.77 -16.67
CA VAL A 180 10.02 -3.02 -15.28
C VAL A 180 9.01 -3.98 -14.65
N GLN A 181 9.48 -4.81 -13.71
CA GLN A 181 8.67 -5.82 -13.04
C GLN A 181 8.81 -5.66 -11.52
N PHE A 182 7.80 -6.06 -10.76
CA PHE A 182 7.85 -6.07 -9.31
C PHE A 182 9.05 -6.83 -8.76
N ASN A 183 9.67 -6.29 -7.71
CA ASN A 183 10.73 -6.94 -6.96
C ASN A 183 10.22 -7.67 -5.70
N ASN A 184 8.99 -8.10 -5.71
CA ASN A 184 8.45 -9.03 -4.72
C ASN A 184 7.83 -10.26 -5.40
N SER A 185 7.85 -11.41 -4.73
CA SER A 185 7.45 -12.67 -5.33
C SER A 185 5.95 -12.73 -5.64
N ARG A 186 5.09 -12.23 -4.73
CA ARG A 186 3.64 -12.37 -4.89
C ARG A 186 3.13 -11.58 -6.08
N ASP A 187 3.53 -10.32 -6.21
CA ASP A 187 3.09 -9.47 -7.33
C ASP A 187 3.72 -9.92 -8.65
N ALA A 188 5.02 -10.23 -8.68
CA ALA A 188 5.68 -10.70 -9.89
C ALA A 188 5.05 -12.01 -10.43
N PHE A 189 4.84 -13.02 -9.57
CA PHE A 189 4.12 -14.23 -9.94
C PHE A 189 2.67 -13.95 -10.29
N GLY A 190 2.02 -13.01 -9.59
CA GLY A 190 0.66 -12.58 -9.86
C GLY A 190 0.47 -12.15 -11.31
N THR A 191 1.35 -11.30 -11.84
CA THR A 191 1.27 -10.86 -13.25
C THR A 191 1.28 -12.03 -14.23
N ALA A 192 2.16 -13.02 -14.04
CA ALA A 192 2.26 -14.20 -14.88
C ALA A 192 1.04 -15.13 -14.71
N MET A 193 0.55 -15.32 -13.50
CA MET A 193 -0.60 -16.18 -13.21
C MET A 193 -1.90 -15.60 -13.75
N TYR A 194 -2.13 -14.29 -13.62
CA TYR A 194 -3.28 -13.61 -14.23
C TYR A 194 -3.24 -13.72 -15.76
N LYS A 195 -2.08 -13.50 -16.38
CA LYS A 195 -1.85 -13.69 -17.80
C LYS A 195 -2.23 -15.11 -18.26
N LEU A 196 -1.83 -16.11 -17.48
CA LEU A 196 -2.10 -17.53 -17.79
C LEU A 196 -3.51 -18.01 -17.37
N GLY A 197 -4.30 -17.15 -16.68
CA GLY A 197 -5.59 -17.53 -16.14
C GLY A 197 -5.53 -18.53 -14.98
N ILE A 198 -4.39 -18.60 -14.28
CA ILE A 198 -4.15 -19.48 -13.13
C ILE A 198 -4.68 -18.79 -11.86
N ASP A 199 -5.18 -19.58 -10.91
CA ASP A 199 -5.55 -19.11 -9.58
C ASP A 199 -4.30 -18.73 -8.79
N VAL A 200 -4.16 -17.45 -8.44
CA VAL A 200 -3.03 -16.88 -7.68
C VAL A 200 -2.91 -17.44 -6.26
N ASN A 201 -3.90 -18.18 -5.80
CA ASN A 201 -3.97 -18.79 -4.47
C ASN A 201 -3.85 -20.32 -4.49
N THR A 202 -3.52 -20.90 -5.66
CA THR A 202 -3.32 -22.35 -5.79
C THR A 202 -2.19 -22.84 -4.90
N THR A 203 -2.34 -24.04 -4.34
CA THR A 203 -1.28 -24.79 -3.65
C THR A 203 -0.65 -25.87 -4.55
N ASP A 204 -1.05 -25.95 -5.83
CA ASP A 204 -0.45 -26.88 -6.80
C ASP A 204 0.87 -26.30 -7.35
N HIS A 205 1.98 -26.87 -6.95
CA HIS A 205 3.32 -26.46 -7.38
C HIS A 205 3.49 -26.50 -8.92
N ALA A 206 2.76 -27.38 -9.62
CA ALA A 206 2.83 -27.44 -11.08
C ALA A 206 2.24 -26.19 -11.76
N GLU A 207 1.28 -25.51 -11.13
CA GLU A 207 0.76 -24.22 -11.60
C GLU A 207 1.79 -23.10 -11.38
N TRP A 208 2.49 -23.11 -10.23
CA TRP A 208 3.61 -22.19 -9.96
C TRP A 208 4.78 -22.40 -10.92
N ASP A 209 5.08 -23.65 -11.33
CA ASP A 209 6.10 -23.93 -12.35
C ASP A 209 5.75 -23.33 -13.72
N LYS A 210 4.47 -23.29 -14.09
CA LYS A 210 4.04 -22.62 -15.33
C LYS A 210 4.30 -21.12 -15.25
N ALA A 211 3.89 -20.47 -14.15
CA ALA A 211 4.12 -19.05 -13.93
C ALA A 211 5.63 -18.73 -13.86
N TYR A 212 6.42 -19.59 -13.24
CA TYR A 212 7.89 -19.48 -13.21
C TYR A 212 8.49 -19.49 -14.61
N ASN A 213 8.07 -20.43 -15.46
CA ASN A 213 8.56 -20.50 -16.85
C ASN A 213 8.16 -19.25 -17.64
N GLU A 214 6.98 -18.67 -17.37
CA GLU A 214 6.52 -17.43 -17.97
C GLU A 214 7.39 -16.24 -17.55
N LEU A 215 7.75 -16.14 -16.26
CA LEU A 215 8.68 -15.12 -15.76
C LEU A 215 10.10 -15.30 -16.31
N LEU A 216 10.57 -16.55 -16.50
CA LEU A 216 11.85 -16.80 -17.17
C LEU A 216 11.83 -16.36 -18.63
N ALA A 217 10.71 -16.51 -19.34
CA ALA A 217 10.54 -16.00 -20.69
C ALA A 217 10.51 -14.46 -20.75
N GLN A 218 9.92 -13.82 -19.74
CA GLN A 218 9.89 -12.35 -19.63
C GLN A 218 11.26 -11.75 -19.32
N ARG A 219 12.05 -12.44 -18.50
CA ARG A 219 13.28 -11.91 -17.91
C ARG A 219 14.23 -11.22 -18.91
N PRO A 220 14.50 -11.75 -20.12
CA PRO A 220 15.37 -11.06 -21.10
C PRO A 220 14.83 -9.71 -21.57
N LEU A 221 13.56 -9.41 -21.33
CA LEU A 221 12.87 -8.20 -21.75
C LEU A 221 12.85 -7.16 -20.63
N VAL A 222 13.04 -7.61 -19.37
CA VAL A 222 12.94 -6.78 -18.17
C VAL A 222 14.21 -5.94 -18.02
N HIS A 223 14.02 -4.62 -17.95
CA HIS A 223 15.09 -3.67 -17.64
C HIS A 223 15.53 -3.81 -16.18
N SER A 224 14.58 -3.83 -15.26
CA SER A 224 14.84 -3.94 -13.81
C SER A 224 13.67 -4.53 -13.06
N TYR A 225 13.98 -5.15 -11.90
CA TYR A 225 13.00 -5.52 -10.89
C TYR A 225 12.98 -4.43 -9.83
N VAL A 226 11.82 -3.80 -9.60
CA VAL A 226 11.67 -2.58 -8.80
C VAL A 226 10.49 -2.68 -7.83
N MET A 227 10.52 -1.84 -6.81
CA MET A 227 9.36 -1.38 -6.04
C MET A 227 9.26 0.15 -6.26
N ASP A 228 9.51 0.97 -5.26
CA ASP A 228 9.37 2.43 -5.37
C ASP A 228 10.32 3.09 -6.40
N GLU A 229 11.37 2.40 -6.84
CA GLU A 229 12.22 2.88 -7.92
C GLU A 229 11.47 3.07 -9.25
N ILE A 230 10.30 2.42 -9.41
CA ILE A 230 9.44 2.56 -10.59
C ILE A 230 9.04 4.03 -10.84
N TYR A 231 8.82 4.82 -9.79
CA TYR A 231 8.45 6.24 -9.93
C TYR A 231 9.45 6.98 -10.80
N ASN A 232 10.70 7.02 -10.37
CA ASN A 232 11.75 7.74 -11.10
C ASN A 232 11.94 7.20 -12.53
N MET A 233 11.82 5.89 -12.74
CA MET A 233 12.05 5.25 -14.04
C MET A 233 10.93 5.55 -15.03
N MET A 234 9.68 5.53 -14.59
CA MET A 234 8.52 5.86 -15.43
C MET A 234 8.44 7.37 -15.68
N GLU A 235 8.58 8.19 -14.65
CA GLU A 235 8.52 9.66 -14.73
C GLU A 235 9.60 10.24 -15.66
N SER A 236 10.81 9.67 -15.67
CA SER A 236 11.91 10.11 -16.53
C SER A 236 11.85 9.52 -17.94
N GLY A 237 11.02 8.50 -18.17
CA GLY A 237 10.99 7.72 -19.40
C GLY A 237 12.19 6.77 -19.56
N GLU A 238 12.89 6.39 -18.48
CA GLU A 238 13.88 5.31 -18.48
C GLU A 238 13.21 3.97 -18.72
N ALA A 239 12.08 3.70 -18.04
CA ALA A 239 11.16 2.62 -18.36
C ALA A 239 9.95 3.16 -19.15
N ALA A 240 9.25 2.28 -19.86
CA ALA A 240 8.07 2.64 -20.62
C ALA A 240 6.86 1.75 -20.30
N ILE A 241 7.05 0.65 -19.58
CA ILE A 241 5.99 -0.29 -19.21
C ILE A 241 6.29 -0.85 -17.83
N GLY A 242 5.30 -0.84 -16.93
CA GLY A 242 5.40 -1.46 -15.63
C GLY A 242 4.02 -1.82 -15.08
N ALA A 243 3.94 -2.94 -14.37
CA ALA A 243 2.74 -3.24 -13.57
C ALA A 243 2.89 -2.54 -12.22
N TYR A 244 1.86 -1.79 -11.80
CA TYR A 244 1.86 -1.15 -10.49
C TYR A 244 0.45 -0.81 -10.02
N TYR A 245 0.33 -0.18 -8.85
CA TYR A 245 -0.94 0.10 -8.21
C TYR A 245 -1.59 1.38 -8.78
N ALA A 246 -2.92 1.39 -8.89
CA ALA A 246 -3.66 2.47 -9.54
C ALA A 246 -3.45 3.86 -8.92
N GLY A 247 -3.26 3.93 -7.59
CA GLY A 247 -2.99 5.22 -6.91
C GLY A 247 -1.67 5.83 -7.35
N ASP A 248 -0.62 5.02 -7.39
CA ASP A 248 0.74 5.45 -7.74
C ASP A 248 0.85 5.97 -9.19
N TYR A 249 -0.01 5.47 -10.09
CA TYR A 249 -0.09 6.00 -11.45
C TYR A 249 -0.33 7.52 -11.46
N PHE A 250 -1.23 8.03 -10.62
CA PHE A 250 -1.52 9.47 -10.57
C PHE A 250 -0.34 10.27 -10.02
N THR A 251 0.35 9.75 -9.00
CA THR A 251 1.58 10.34 -8.49
C THR A 251 2.65 10.45 -9.59
N MET A 252 2.82 9.40 -10.39
CA MET A 252 3.78 9.40 -11.51
C MET A 252 3.35 10.37 -12.62
N VAL A 253 2.06 10.48 -12.94
CA VAL A 253 1.54 11.45 -13.93
C VAL A 253 1.84 12.89 -13.51
N ASP A 254 1.69 13.21 -12.23
CA ASP A 254 1.97 14.56 -11.73
C ASP A 254 3.45 14.94 -11.83
N ALA A 255 4.35 13.97 -11.78
CA ALA A 255 5.80 14.16 -11.80
C ALA A 255 6.46 13.84 -13.15
N GLN A 256 5.73 13.32 -14.13
CA GLN A 256 6.27 12.90 -15.42
C GLN A 256 6.98 14.03 -16.20
N ALA A 257 8.03 13.69 -16.91
CA ALA A 257 8.76 14.61 -17.76
C ALA A 257 7.94 15.02 -19.00
N ASP A 258 8.23 16.21 -19.58
CA ASP A 258 7.50 16.77 -20.72
C ASP A 258 7.42 15.85 -21.97
N ASN A 259 8.32 14.89 -22.09
CA ASN A 259 8.40 13.93 -23.19
C ASN A 259 7.81 12.56 -22.86
N VAL A 260 7.22 12.39 -21.70
CA VAL A 260 6.54 11.18 -21.21
C VAL A 260 5.04 11.43 -21.18
N ASP A 261 4.25 10.43 -21.59
CA ASP A 261 2.79 10.45 -21.57
C ASP A 261 2.30 9.13 -20.95
N LEU A 262 2.25 9.08 -19.61
CA LEU A 262 1.84 7.89 -18.88
C LEU A 262 0.33 7.68 -19.02
N GLN A 263 -0.02 6.45 -19.33
CA GLN A 263 -1.37 5.94 -19.43
C GLN A 263 -1.52 4.70 -18.58
N PHE A 264 -2.77 4.35 -18.22
CA PHE A 264 -3.07 3.23 -17.33
C PHE A 264 -4.26 2.42 -17.85
N TYR A 265 -4.21 1.11 -17.68
CA TYR A 265 -5.37 0.23 -17.88
C TYR A 265 -5.38 -0.95 -16.92
N TYR A 266 -6.57 -1.50 -16.68
CA TYR A 266 -6.77 -2.74 -15.97
C TYR A 266 -6.80 -3.91 -16.96
N PRO A 267 -5.92 -4.91 -16.83
CA PRO A 267 -6.11 -6.20 -17.49
C PRO A 267 -7.40 -6.87 -16.98
N GLU A 268 -8.02 -7.74 -17.79
CA GLU A 268 -9.28 -8.42 -17.45
C GLU A 268 -9.21 -9.17 -16.10
N ARG A 269 -8.04 -9.75 -15.78
CA ARG A 269 -7.76 -10.41 -14.50
C ARG A 269 -6.56 -9.73 -13.87
N THR A 270 -6.73 -9.23 -12.64
CA THR A 270 -5.66 -8.56 -11.92
C THR A 270 -5.88 -8.65 -10.41
N ASN A 271 -4.89 -8.23 -9.63
CA ASN A 271 -4.98 -8.20 -8.18
C ASN A 271 -5.87 -7.04 -7.70
N PHE A 272 -6.79 -7.38 -6.80
CA PHE A 272 -7.50 -6.45 -5.93
C PHE A 272 -6.97 -6.64 -4.51
N TYR A 273 -6.71 -5.56 -3.79
CA TYR A 273 -6.21 -5.62 -2.42
C TYR A 273 -6.94 -4.62 -1.52
N VAL A 274 -6.92 -4.90 -0.24
CA VAL A 274 -7.39 -4.00 0.82
C VAL A 274 -6.31 -3.96 1.89
N ASP A 275 -5.89 -2.74 2.23
CA ASP A 275 -5.02 -2.50 3.37
C ASP A 275 -5.85 -1.99 4.54
N ALA A 276 -5.61 -2.51 5.73
CA ALA A 276 -6.41 -2.15 6.89
C ALA A 276 -5.57 -1.86 8.13
N MET A 277 -6.04 -0.90 8.91
CA MET A 277 -5.47 -0.56 10.21
C MET A 277 -5.76 -1.67 11.22
N CYS A 278 -4.70 -2.17 11.87
CA CYS A 278 -4.74 -3.24 12.86
C CYS A 278 -3.95 -2.86 14.11
N ILE A 279 -4.24 -3.51 15.21
CA ILE A 279 -3.46 -3.41 16.46
C ILE A 279 -2.76 -4.74 16.69
N PRO A 280 -1.41 -4.80 16.61
CA PRO A 280 -0.67 -6.04 16.83
C PRO A 280 -0.74 -6.48 18.31
N SER A 281 -0.53 -7.78 18.54
CA SER A 281 -0.58 -8.36 19.89
C SER A 281 0.46 -7.77 20.84
N CYS A 282 1.55 -7.22 20.33
CA CYS A 282 2.60 -6.53 21.08
C CYS A 282 2.28 -5.09 21.45
N ALA A 283 1.13 -4.53 21.03
CA ALA A 283 0.76 -3.14 21.32
C ALA A 283 0.57 -2.90 22.82
N GLU A 284 1.17 -1.81 23.31
CA GLU A 284 1.11 -1.40 24.72
C GLU A 284 0.00 -0.36 24.98
N ASN A 285 -0.41 0.41 23.94
CA ASN A 285 -1.32 1.53 24.07
C ASN A 285 -2.60 1.32 23.24
N LYS A 286 -3.30 0.18 23.44
CA LYS A 286 -4.45 -0.23 22.63
C LYS A 286 -5.54 0.83 22.51
N GLU A 287 -5.97 1.43 23.62
CA GLU A 287 -7.03 2.46 23.60
C GLU A 287 -6.59 3.70 22.80
N LEU A 288 -5.35 4.14 22.97
CA LEU A 288 -4.79 5.24 22.19
C LEU A 288 -4.71 4.90 20.69
N ALA A 289 -4.36 3.65 20.36
CA ALA A 289 -4.35 3.14 18.98
C ALA A 289 -5.77 3.16 18.38
N GLU A 290 -6.79 2.73 19.11
CA GLU A 290 -8.19 2.78 18.68
C GLU A 290 -8.66 4.22 18.45
N ILE A 291 -8.26 5.16 19.31
CA ILE A 291 -8.56 6.59 19.16
C ILE A 291 -7.87 7.15 17.90
N PHE A 292 -6.62 6.77 17.64
CA PHE A 292 -5.91 7.16 16.41
C PHE A 292 -6.61 6.60 15.16
N ILE A 293 -6.98 5.33 15.18
CA ILE A 293 -7.74 4.70 14.08
C ILE A 293 -9.06 5.43 13.85
N ASN A 294 -9.78 5.79 14.92
CA ASN A 294 -11.00 6.58 14.79
C ASN A 294 -10.77 7.99 14.21
N TYR A 295 -9.67 8.63 14.60
CA TYR A 295 -9.28 9.93 14.04
C TYR A 295 -9.00 9.84 12.53
N MET A 296 -8.27 8.82 12.09
CA MET A 296 -7.98 8.55 10.68
C MET A 296 -9.24 8.38 9.82
N LEU A 297 -10.36 7.98 10.42
CA LEU A 297 -11.66 7.85 9.75
C LEU A 297 -12.50 9.13 9.76
N SER A 298 -12.06 10.19 10.44
CA SER A 298 -12.74 11.49 10.44
C SER A 298 -12.59 12.16 9.07
N GLU A 299 -13.54 13.02 8.71
CA GLU A 299 -13.62 13.59 7.36
C GLU A 299 -12.33 14.30 6.93
N GLU A 300 -11.81 15.22 7.75
CA GLU A 300 -10.64 16.04 7.40
C GLU A 300 -9.38 15.19 7.16
N PRO A 301 -8.90 14.34 8.10
CA PRO A 301 -7.71 13.52 7.84
C PRO A 301 -7.95 12.44 6.78
N ALA A 302 -9.15 11.86 6.68
CA ALA A 302 -9.44 10.83 5.70
C ALA A 302 -9.39 11.38 4.27
N VAL A 303 -10.00 12.55 4.04
CA VAL A 303 -9.95 13.24 2.74
C VAL A 303 -8.52 13.67 2.41
N ALA A 304 -7.84 14.32 3.36
CA ALA A 304 -6.46 14.78 3.16
C ALA A 304 -5.48 13.62 2.83
N ASN A 305 -5.63 12.48 3.49
CA ASN A 305 -4.81 11.30 3.19
C ASN A 305 -5.11 10.76 1.78
N ALA A 306 -6.38 10.67 1.39
CA ALA A 306 -6.76 10.17 0.07
C ALA A 306 -6.31 11.12 -1.06
N GLU A 307 -6.39 12.44 -0.86
CA GLU A 307 -5.88 13.45 -1.79
C GLU A 307 -4.37 13.40 -1.95
N TYR A 308 -3.65 13.15 -0.84
CA TYR A 308 -2.19 13.11 -0.83
C TYR A 308 -1.62 11.83 -1.46
N THR A 309 -2.23 10.68 -1.13
CA THR A 309 -1.73 9.37 -1.52
C THR A 309 -2.29 8.89 -2.85
N TYR A 310 -3.37 9.50 -3.37
CA TYR A 310 -4.15 9.05 -4.53
C TYR A 310 -4.76 7.64 -4.39
N TYR A 311 -4.70 7.01 -3.21
CA TYR A 311 -5.32 5.71 -3.01
C TYR A 311 -6.81 5.82 -2.72
N ALA A 312 -7.59 4.92 -3.31
CA ALA A 312 -9.02 4.86 -3.05
C ALA A 312 -9.31 4.50 -1.58
N SER A 313 -10.24 5.21 -0.98
CA SER A 313 -10.64 4.99 0.40
C SER A 313 -11.96 4.24 0.48
N PRO A 314 -12.08 3.20 1.33
CA PRO A 314 -13.34 2.54 1.63
C PRO A 314 -14.25 3.38 2.55
N ASN A 315 -13.80 4.56 2.96
CA ASN A 315 -14.52 5.47 3.84
C ASN A 315 -15.48 6.36 3.02
N SER A 316 -16.77 6.24 3.27
CA SER A 316 -17.82 6.96 2.53
C SER A 316 -17.74 8.48 2.64
N VAL A 317 -17.12 9.02 3.68
CA VAL A 317 -16.93 10.47 3.80
C VAL A 317 -15.94 11.00 2.75
N VAL A 318 -15.02 10.16 2.25
CA VAL A 318 -14.05 10.52 1.22
C VAL A 318 -14.71 10.55 -0.16
N TYR A 319 -15.20 9.40 -0.63
CA TYR A 319 -15.73 9.31 -2.00
C TYR A 319 -17.06 10.05 -2.21
N ASN A 320 -17.71 10.55 -1.14
CA ASN A 320 -18.85 11.48 -1.22
C ASN A 320 -18.44 12.93 -0.96
N SER A 321 -17.18 13.23 -0.66
CA SER A 321 -16.71 14.60 -0.49
C SER A 321 -16.72 15.35 -1.83
N ALA A 322 -17.42 16.47 -1.89
CA ALA A 322 -17.50 17.27 -3.12
C ALA A 322 -16.13 17.88 -3.47
N SER A 323 -15.33 18.27 -2.47
CA SER A 323 -13.97 18.80 -2.68
C SER A 323 -13.04 17.73 -3.23
N TYR A 324 -13.06 16.53 -2.67
CA TYR A 324 -12.27 15.39 -3.14
C TYR A 324 -12.60 15.01 -4.59
N ILE A 325 -13.90 14.90 -4.92
CA ILE A 325 -14.36 14.58 -6.29
C ILE A 325 -13.93 15.67 -7.29
N GLU A 326 -13.99 16.95 -6.90
CA GLU A 326 -13.57 18.07 -7.72
C GLU A 326 -12.05 18.07 -7.94
N GLU A 327 -11.25 17.80 -6.89
CA GLU A 327 -9.79 17.77 -6.95
C GLU A 327 -9.28 16.60 -7.80
N MET A 328 -9.81 15.41 -7.56
CA MET A 328 -9.42 14.20 -8.30
C MET A 328 -9.87 14.22 -9.76
N GLY A 329 -11.02 14.79 -10.03
CA GLY A 329 -11.62 14.82 -11.38
C GLY A 329 -12.24 13.49 -11.81
N ALA A 330 -13.01 13.52 -12.91
CA ALA A 330 -13.82 12.39 -13.34
C ALA A 330 -12.99 11.16 -13.79
N GLU A 331 -11.82 11.37 -14.37
CA GLU A 331 -10.95 10.31 -14.86
C GLU A 331 -10.35 9.53 -13.70
N ALA A 332 -9.74 10.21 -12.73
CA ALA A 332 -9.19 9.56 -11.55
C ALA A 332 -10.27 8.85 -10.75
N MET A 333 -11.43 9.48 -10.56
CA MET A 333 -12.55 8.83 -9.87
C MET A 333 -13.01 7.55 -10.57
N ALA A 334 -13.03 7.51 -11.92
CA ALA A 334 -13.41 6.30 -12.65
C ALA A 334 -12.38 5.17 -12.53
N ILE A 335 -11.09 5.50 -12.40
CA ILE A 335 -10.00 4.53 -12.21
C ILE A 335 -9.97 4.04 -10.76
N LEU A 336 -10.01 4.95 -9.79
CA LEU A 336 -9.83 4.61 -8.37
C LEU A 336 -11.08 3.97 -7.75
N TYR A 337 -12.28 4.36 -8.23
CA TYR A 337 -13.57 3.90 -7.69
C TYR A 337 -14.40 3.18 -8.78
N PRO A 338 -13.95 2.02 -9.28
CA PRO A 338 -14.75 1.23 -10.20
C PRO A 338 -16.06 0.81 -9.51
N GLU A 339 -17.07 0.39 -10.29
CA GLU A 339 -18.37 -0.02 -9.75
C GLU A 339 -18.23 -1.02 -8.59
N LEU A 340 -18.46 -0.55 -7.37
CA LEU A 340 -18.30 -1.35 -6.14
C LEU A 340 -19.24 -2.57 -6.08
N GLY A 341 -20.33 -2.59 -6.86
CA GLY A 341 -21.24 -3.72 -6.95
C GLY A 341 -20.62 -5.01 -7.47
N SER A 342 -19.53 -4.90 -8.25
CA SER A 342 -18.73 -6.04 -8.73
C SER A 342 -17.47 -6.30 -7.90
N PHE A 343 -17.10 -5.38 -7.00
CA PHE A 343 -15.85 -5.44 -6.24
C PHE A 343 -15.76 -6.72 -5.40
N SER A 344 -16.77 -7.06 -4.63
CA SER A 344 -16.71 -8.22 -3.73
C SER A 344 -16.57 -9.55 -4.48
N GLU A 345 -17.17 -9.68 -5.68
CA GLU A 345 -17.04 -10.89 -6.51
C GLU A 345 -15.64 -11.00 -7.11
N GLN A 346 -15.11 -9.92 -7.66
CA GLN A 346 -13.75 -9.86 -8.22
C GLN A 346 -12.71 -10.02 -7.12
N TYR A 347 -12.85 -9.31 -6.01
CA TYR A 347 -11.99 -9.42 -4.84
C TYR A 347 -11.92 -10.86 -4.32
N ASN A 348 -13.06 -11.53 -4.14
CA ASN A 348 -13.08 -12.91 -3.67
C ASN A 348 -12.40 -13.90 -4.62
N THR A 349 -12.31 -13.57 -5.89
CA THR A 349 -11.74 -14.44 -6.93
C THR A 349 -10.27 -14.12 -7.23
N LEU A 350 -9.86 -12.85 -7.12
CA LEU A 350 -8.59 -12.35 -7.65
C LEU A 350 -7.63 -11.85 -6.55
N ALA A 351 -8.11 -11.53 -5.33
CA ALA A 351 -7.25 -11.07 -4.24
C ALA A 351 -6.27 -12.18 -3.81
N PHE A 352 -5.10 -11.78 -3.38
CA PHE A 352 -4.15 -12.70 -2.75
C PHE A 352 -4.70 -13.19 -1.41
N ARG A 353 -4.43 -14.45 -1.08
CA ARG A 353 -4.75 -15.05 0.20
C ARG A 353 -3.48 -15.53 0.90
N ASN A 354 -3.57 -15.74 2.20
CA ASN A 354 -2.52 -16.41 2.92
C ASN A 354 -2.32 -17.83 2.36
N LEU A 355 -1.10 -18.16 1.97
CA LEU A 355 -0.71 -19.48 1.48
C LEU A 355 -0.03 -20.24 2.62
N ASP A 356 -0.08 -21.58 2.54
CA ASP A 356 0.67 -22.42 3.50
C ASP A 356 2.19 -22.24 3.35
N ASN A 357 2.93 -22.60 4.40
CA ASN A 357 4.38 -22.42 4.48
C ASN A 357 5.15 -23.23 3.42
N ASP A 358 4.64 -24.39 2.97
CA ASP A 358 5.25 -25.21 1.92
C ASP A 358 5.19 -24.46 0.58
N THR A 359 4.00 -23.99 0.22
CA THR A 359 3.78 -23.20 -1.00
C THR A 359 4.59 -21.89 -0.96
N LEU A 360 4.60 -21.14 0.16
CA LEU A 360 5.40 -19.93 0.29
C LEU A 360 6.91 -20.20 0.15
N GLY A 361 7.41 -21.25 0.77
CA GLY A 361 8.82 -21.67 0.63
C GLY A 361 9.18 -22.04 -0.80
N TYR A 362 8.25 -22.71 -1.50
CA TYR A 362 8.41 -23.06 -2.90
C TYR A 362 8.47 -21.82 -3.81
N ILE A 363 7.52 -20.91 -3.68
CA ILE A 363 7.47 -19.66 -4.45
C ILE A 363 8.74 -18.83 -4.24
N ASN A 364 9.20 -18.67 -2.99
CA ASN A 364 10.42 -17.93 -2.70
C ASN A 364 11.64 -18.55 -3.37
N THR A 365 11.73 -19.89 -3.39
CA THR A 365 12.83 -20.58 -4.10
C THR A 365 12.77 -20.34 -5.62
N LEU A 366 11.59 -20.41 -6.22
CA LEU A 366 11.41 -20.10 -7.64
C LEU A 366 11.75 -18.63 -7.95
N TRP A 367 11.33 -17.70 -7.08
CA TRP A 367 11.60 -16.26 -7.23
C TRP A 367 13.10 -15.95 -7.21
N GLU A 368 13.83 -16.53 -6.29
CA GLU A 368 15.30 -16.41 -6.25
C GLU A 368 15.93 -16.88 -7.57
N ASN A 369 15.42 -17.98 -8.12
CA ASN A 369 15.91 -18.53 -9.39
C ASN A 369 15.56 -17.62 -10.60
N VAL A 370 14.40 -16.92 -10.59
CA VAL A 370 14.07 -15.92 -11.61
C VAL A 370 15.13 -14.82 -11.63
N LYS A 371 15.57 -14.34 -10.47
CA LYS A 371 16.51 -13.22 -10.38
C LYS A 371 17.97 -13.59 -10.67
N ILE A 372 18.38 -14.82 -10.42
CA ILE A 372 19.79 -15.27 -10.57
C ILE A 372 20.09 -15.77 -11.96
N ASN A 373 19.17 -16.45 -12.62
CA ASN A 373 19.35 -17.07 -13.94
C ASN A 373 19.07 -16.09 -15.07
#